data_7a75ec9538151413edb45c019f98920e
#
_entry.id   7a75ec9538151413edb45c019f98920e
#
_cell.length_a   1.000
_cell.length_b   1.000
_cell.length_c   1.000
_cell.angle_alpha   90.00
_cell.angle_beta   90.00
_cell.angle_gamma   90.00
#
_symmetry.space_group_name_H-M   'P 1'
#
loop_
_entity.id
_entity.type
_entity.pdbx_description
1 polymer ?
#
loop_
_entity_poly.entity_id
_entity_poly.type
_entity_poly.pdbx_seq_one_letter_code
_entity_poly.pdbx_strand_id
1 'polypeptide(L)'
;MNRKPILTAVLFVLLLTADFAVAQIRPPAFAGGIPGLAQFQSIQLQRHQARTLLYREALEELRKNPAAADLPECPPGQGVQQGGCLARATSAVVPATPQVRRRLAVLVGNNSYAAPIPPLETPIADVSQIAAVLQSRFGFETRIVKDAGKAKIIEALNQVAAEARPDDSVLLFYAGHGYLLDDVNMGYWIPVDASVKTAQGWISNSDISKLLAAIPARQLMLVSDSCYSGSLTKEQKVTRGGELKPEEILRRRSVLVLSSGADEPVSDEGKEGHSIFAWNLIKTLQNTGSLAPGAQVWSSVRSGVTKEYPQQPQYGAVVSAGHSEGGDFLFQIPQ
;
A
#
# COMPACT_ATOMS: atom_id res chain seq x y z
N MET A 1 9.56 -77.03 18.96
CA MET A 1 9.98 -75.64 19.30
C MET A 1 10.35 -74.97 18.03
N ASN A 2 9.37 -74.33 17.35
CA ASN A 2 9.53 -73.68 16.07
C ASN A 2 9.47 -72.12 16.24
N ARG A 3 10.58 -71.47 16.08
CA ARG A 3 10.63 -70.00 15.96
C ARG A 3 10.50 -69.59 14.47
N LYS A 4 9.40 -68.97 14.15
CA LYS A 4 9.24 -68.33 12.83
C LYS A 4 9.95 -66.95 12.85
N PRO A 5 10.67 -66.56 11.77
CA PRO A 5 11.24 -65.24 11.67
C PRO A 5 10.16 -64.21 11.24
N ILE A 6 10.16 -63.07 11.90
CA ILE A 6 9.34 -61.91 11.57
C ILE A 6 9.96 -61.25 10.37
N LEU A 7 9.24 -61.26 9.25
CA LEU A 7 9.61 -60.58 8.03
C LEU A 7 9.28 -59.09 8.17
N THR A 8 10.27 -58.27 8.42
CA THR A 8 10.15 -56.81 8.45
C THR A 8 10.02 -56.31 7.01
N ALA A 9 8.79 -56.02 6.60
CA ALA A 9 8.54 -55.34 5.32
C ALA A 9 9.00 -53.88 5.44
N VAL A 10 10.15 -53.58 4.87
CA VAL A 10 10.59 -52.22 4.65
C VAL A 10 9.76 -51.65 3.48
N LEU A 11 8.77 -50.85 3.79
CA LEU A 11 8.00 -50.11 2.84
C LEU A 11 8.89 -49.01 2.24
N PHE A 12 9.48 -49.26 1.08
CA PHE A 12 10.10 -48.24 0.26
C PHE A 12 8.99 -47.36 -0.27
N VAL A 13 8.76 -46.22 0.40
CA VAL A 13 7.98 -45.13 -0.17
C VAL A 13 8.85 -44.50 -1.27
N LEU A 14 8.59 -44.93 -2.49
CA LEU A 14 9.05 -44.21 -3.68
C LEU A 14 8.37 -42.84 -3.66
N LEU A 15 9.07 -41.85 -3.12
CA LEU A 15 8.84 -40.43 -3.39
C LEU A 15 9.08 -40.26 -4.90
N LEU A 16 8.04 -40.40 -5.69
CA LEU A 16 7.96 -39.80 -7.00
C LEU A 16 8.02 -38.29 -6.79
N THR A 17 9.22 -37.76 -6.69
CA THR A 17 9.46 -36.36 -6.97
C THR A 17 9.07 -36.14 -8.42
N ALA A 18 7.81 -35.74 -8.64
CA ALA A 18 7.47 -35.07 -9.87
C ALA A 18 8.37 -33.83 -9.91
N ASP A 19 9.50 -33.96 -10.56
CA ASP A 19 10.25 -32.82 -11.08
C ASP A 19 9.30 -32.09 -12.04
N PHE A 20 8.40 -31.29 -11.48
CA PHE A 20 7.94 -30.14 -12.18
C PHE A 20 9.20 -29.32 -12.42
N ALA A 21 9.80 -29.50 -13.60
CA ALA A 21 10.69 -28.55 -14.17
C ALA A 21 9.91 -27.22 -14.23
N VAL A 22 9.87 -26.51 -13.10
CA VAL A 22 9.73 -25.07 -13.11
C VAL A 22 10.92 -24.68 -13.96
N ALA A 23 10.67 -24.44 -15.26
CA ALA A 23 11.66 -23.88 -16.15
C ALA A 23 12.15 -22.66 -15.38
N GLN A 24 13.32 -22.80 -14.74
CA GLN A 24 14.06 -21.66 -14.20
C GLN A 24 14.35 -20.86 -15.46
N ILE A 25 13.45 -19.92 -15.78
CA ILE A 25 13.76 -18.83 -16.68
C ILE A 25 14.85 -18.08 -15.90
N ARG A 26 16.11 -18.53 -16.09
CA ARG A 26 17.27 -17.74 -15.71
C ARG A 26 17.01 -16.37 -16.33
N PRO A 27 16.96 -15.31 -15.53
CA PRO A 27 16.94 -13.98 -16.11
C PRO A 27 18.12 -13.94 -17.08
N PRO A 28 17.93 -13.48 -18.32
CA PRO A 28 19.03 -13.39 -19.28
C PRO A 28 20.17 -12.69 -18.59
N ALA A 29 21.39 -13.32 -18.67
CA ALA A 29 22.58 -12.73 -18.08
C ALA A 29 22.67 -11.30 -18.62
N PHE A 30 22.70 -10.33 -17.70
CA PHE A 30 22.70 -8.91 -18.02
C PHE A 30 24.00 -8.52 -18.71
N ALA A 31 24.05 -8.73 -20.02
CA ALA A 31 25.00 -8.09 -20.90
C ALA A 31 24.29 -6.88 -21.51
N GLY A 32 24.37 -5.73 -20.84
CA GLY A 32 23.98 -4.45 -21.39
C GLY A 32 22.48 -4.17 -21.50
N GLY A 33 21.88 -3.64 -20.44
CA GLY A 33 20.56 -3.04 -20.46
C GLY A 33 19.43 -3.98 -19.98
N ILE A 34 18.62 -3.47 -19.07
CA ILE A 34 17.35 -4.13 -18.70
C ILE A 34 16.51 -4.24 -19.97
N PRO A 35 15.92 -5.41 -20.30
CA PRO A 35 14.85 -5.48 -21.27
C PRO A 35 13.86 -4.37 -20.95
N GLY A 36 13.38 -3.63 -21.95
CA GLY A 36 12.58 -2.43 -21.73
C GLY A 36 11.54 -2.65 -20.65
N LEU A 37 11.23 -1.65 -19.86
CA LEU A 37 10.37 -1.74 -18.67
C LEU A 37 9.06 -2.50 -18.96
N ALA A 38 8.54 -2.40 -20.17
CA ALA A 38 7.35 -3.13 -20.62
C ALA A 38 7.53 -4.67 -20.63
N GLN A 39 8.69 -5.17 -21.08
CA GLN A 39 8.98 -6.61 -21.00
C GLN A 39 9.13 -7.06 -19.56
N PHE A 40 9.77 -6.24 -18.75
CA PHE A 40 9.91 -6.48 -17.32
C PHE A 40 8.54 -6.53 -16.63
N GLN A 41 7.65 -5.59 -16.91
CA GLN A 41 6.27 -5.56 -16.41
C GLN A 41 5.48 -6.80 -16.82
N SER A 42 5.64 -7.29 -18.07
CA SER A 42 4.95 -8.50 -18.53
C SER A 42 5.42 -9.76 -17.81
N ILE A 43 6.72 -9.89 -17.52
CA ILE A 43 7.29 -11.01 -16.76
C ILE A 43 6.76 -10.97 -15.30
N GLN A 44 6.68 -9.80 -14.70
CA GLN A 44 6.16 -9.64 -13.36
C GLN A 44 4.66 -9.97 -13.28
N LEU A 45 3.88 -9.60 -14.29
CA LEU A 45 2.46 -9.95 -14.37
C LEU A 45 2.26 -11.47 -14.45
N GLN A 46 3.04 -12.19 -15.27
CA GLN A 46 2.98 -13.64 -15.35
C GLN A 46 3.34 -14.32 -14.03
N ARG A 47 4.39 -13.84 -13.33
CA ARG A 47 4.78 -14.34 -12.01
C ARG A 47 3.70 -14.09 -10.96
N HIS A 48 3.07 -12.92 -11.01
CA HIS A 48 1.95 -12.60 -10.12
C HIS A 48 0.76 -13.54 -10.32
N GLN A 49 0.39 -13.82 -11.58
CA GLN A 49 -0.69 -14.76 -11.89
C GLN A 49 -0.42 -16.17 -11.34
N ALA A 50 0.82 -16.67 -11.50
CA ALA A 50 1.22 -17.96 -10.94
C ALA A 50 1.13 -18.00 -9.39
N ARG A 51 1.58 -16.93 -8.71
CA ARG A 51 1.47 -16.81 -7.25
C ARG A 51 0.03 -16.74 -6.77
N THR A 52 -0.84 -16.06 -7.50
CA THR A 52 -2.27 -15.96 -7.15
C THR A 52 -2.95 -17.32 -7.17
N LEU A 53 -2.59 -18.18 -8.12
CA LEU A 53 -3.08 -19.57 -8.18
C LEU A 53 -2.61 -20.37 -6.97
N LEU A 54 -1.31 -20.36 -6.67
CA LEU A 54 -0.74 -21.06 -5.49
C LEU A 54 -1.35 -20.57 -4.17
N TYR A 55 -1.62 -19.27 -4.05
CA TYR A 55 -2.24 -18.69 -2.87
C TYR A 55 -3.71 -19.15 -2.73
N ARG A 56 -4.46 -19.25 -3.84
CA ARG A 56 -5.83 -19.80 -3.82
C ARG A 56 -5.86 -21.24 -3.38
N GLU A 57 -4.96 -22.08 -3.90
CA GLU A 57 -4.83 -23.48 -3.50
C GLU A 57 -4.51 -23.61 -2.00
N ALA A 58 -3.56 -22.80 -1.49
CA ALA A 58 -3.23 -22.79 -0.06
C ALA A 58 -4.41 -22.35 0.82
N LEU A 59 -5.20 -21.35 0.38
CA LEU A 59 -6.41 -20.93 1.10
C LEU A 59 -7.51 -21.99 1.07
N GLU A 60 -7.66 -22.75 -0.02
CA GLU A 60 -8.60 -23.85 -0.10
C GLU A 60 -8.20 -25.00 0.84
N GLU A 61 -6.91 -25.32 0.95
CA GLU A 61 -6.39 -26.30 1.89
C GLU A 61 -6.61 -25.86 3.35
N LEU A 62 -6.37 -24.59 3.68
CA LEU A 62 -6.66 -24.03 5.01
C LEU A 62 -8.15 -24.07 5.35
N ARG A 63 -9.04 -23.88 4.36
CA ARG A 63 -10.50 -24.00 4.54
C ARG A 63 -10.95 -25.45 4.75
N LYS A 64 -10.26 -26.41 4.14
CA LYS A 64 -10.55 -27.84 4.32
C LYS A 64 -10.07 -28.39 5.68
N ASN A 65 -9.07 -27.74 6.29
CA ASN A 65 -8.49 -28.09 7.59
C ASN A 65 -8.54 -26.87 8.52
N PRO A 66 -9.70 -26.50 9.06
CA PRO A 66 -9.78 -25.47 10.08
C PRO A 66 -9.22 -26.06 11.38
N ALA A 67 -7.91 -26.05 11.57
CA ALA A 67 -7.34 -26.02 12.91
C ALA A 67 -7.74 -24.65 13.49
N ALA A 68 -9.00 -24.55 13.92
CA ALA A 68 -9.47 -23.40 14.66
C ALA A 68 -8.60 -23.31 15.90
N ALA A 69 -7.74 -22.32 15.97
CA ALA A 69 -7.23 -21.88 17.23
C ALA A 69 -8.45 -21.42 18.01
N ASP A 70 -8.89 -22.23 18.99
CA ASP A 70 -9.87 -21.82 19.99
C ASP A 70 -9.29 -20.61 20.73
N LEU A 71 -9.62 -19.42 20.25
CA LEU A 71 -9.35 -18.20 20.99
C LEU A 71 -10.35 -18.16 22.15
N PRO A 72 -9.92 -17.93 23.39
CA PRO A 72 -10.82 -17.86 24.52
C PRO A 72 -11.82 -16.74 24.32
N GLU A 73 -13.12 -17.04 24.43
CA GLU A 73 -14.18 -16.05 24.44
C GLU A 73 -14.09 -15.23 25.72
N CYS A 74 -13.82 -13.93 25.58
CA CYS A 74 -13.80 -13.02 26.70
C CYS A 74 -15.22 -12.53 27.02
N PRO A 75 -15.56 -12.36 28.33
CA PRO A 75 -16.82 -11.78 28.75
C PRO A 75 -17.07 -10.38 28.14
N PRO A 76 -18.32 -9.94 27.98
CA PRO A 76 -18.63 -8.60 27.46
C PRO A 76 -17.90 -7.49 28.22
N GLY A 77 -17.16 -6.63 27.50
CA GLY A 77 -16.38 -5.53 28.06
C GLY A 77 -14.89 -5.82 28.29
N GLN A 78 -14.41 -7.03 27.95
CA GLN A 78 -12.99 -7.38 28.02
C GLN A 78 -12.42 -7.64 26.63
N GLY A 79 -11.15 -7.37 26.42
CA GLY A 79 -10.41 -7.66 25.19
C GLY A 79 -9.34 -8.71 25.39
N VAL A 80 -9.02 -9.48 24.36
CA VAL A 80 -7.95 -10.48 24.39
C VAL A 80 -6.61 -9.81 24.18
N GLN A 81 -5.67 -10.01 25.11
CA GLN A 81 -4.27 -9.59 24.95
C GLN A 81 -3.36 -10.68 25.54
N GLN A 82 -2.42 -11.18 24.73
CA GLN A 82 -1.39 -12.16 25.12
C GLN A 82 -1.93 -13.36 25.93
N GLY A 83 -3.08 -13.95 25.51
CA GLY A 83 -3.62 -15.16 26.11
C GLY A 83 -4.46 -14.97 27.36
N GLY A 84 -4.85 -13.75 27.72
CA GLY A 84 -5.75 -13.44 28.84
C GLY A 84 -6.74 -12.31 28.55
N CYS A 85 -7.82 -12.27 29.33
CA CYS A 85 -8.83 -11.21 29.26
C CYS A 85 -8.48 -10.07 30.22
N LEU A 86 -8.42 -8.83 29.74
CA LEU A 86 -8.17 -7.64 30.56
C LEU A 86 -9.40 -6.71 30.56
N ALA A 87 -9.73 -6.21 31.75
CA ALA A 87 -10.80 -5.24 31.90
C ALA A 87 -10.47 -3.92 31.17
N ARG A 88 -11.39 -3.42 30.37
CA ARG A 88 -11.24 -2.15 29.66
C ARG A 88 -11.33 -1.01 30.66
N ALA A 89 -10.25 -0.26 30.84
CA ALA A 89 -10.26 0.93 31.70
C ALA A 89 -11.26 1.94 31.16
N THR A 90 -12.34 2.17 31.90
CA THR A 90 -13.31 3.24 31.64
C THR A 90 -12.77 4.54 32.22
N SER A 91 -12.14 5.36 31.37
CA SER A 91 -11.80 6.74 31.75
C SER A 91 -12.78 7.66 31.02
N ALA A 92 -13.80 8.06 31.74
CA ALA A 92 -14.81 9.01 31.27
C ALA A 92 -14.35 10.45 31.49
N VAL A 93 -13.49 10.94 30.62
CA VAL A 93 -13.45 12.37 30.30
C VAL A 93 -13.87 12.44 28.85
N VAL A 94 -15.06 13.01 28.56
CA VAL A 94 -15.49 13.29 27.19
C VAL A 94 -14.60 14.42 26.69
N PRO A 95 -13.54 14.14 25.90
CA PRO A 95 -12.72 15.20 25.35
C PRO A 95 -13.55 15.96 24.31
N ALA A 96 -13.31 17.27 24.21
CA ALA A 96 -13.83 18.10 23.12
C ALA A 96 -13.66 17.39 21.78
N THR A 97 -14.62 17.57 20.86
CA THR A 97 -14.59 16.97 19.53
C THR A 97 -13.24 17.30 18.87
N PRO A 98 -12.43 16.29 18.50
CA PRO A 98 -11.13 16.57 17.91
C PRO A 98 -11.33 17.31 16.59
N GLN A 99 -10.62 18.42 16.42
CA GLN A 99 -10.62 19.20 15.18
C GLN A 99 -9.27 19.03 14.50
N VAL A 100 -9.29 19.01 13.16
CA VAL A 100 -8.06 19.07 12.39
C VAL A 100 -7.54 20.51 12.39
N ARG A 101 -6.33 20.72 12.96
CA ARG A 101 -5.70 22.05 13.07
C ARG A 101 -5.16 22.54 11.73
N ARG A 102 -4.34 21.73 11.07
CA ARG A 102 -3.72 22.01 9.77
C ARG A 102 -3.87 20.81 8.86
N ARG A 103 -3.88 21.09 7.58
CA ARG A 103 -3.87 20.06 6.53
C ARG A 103 -2.63 20.25 5.68
N LEU A 104 -1.72 19.31 5.72
CA LEU A 104 -0.44 19.35 4.99
C LEU A 104 -0.45 18.29 3.90
N ALA A 105 0.03 18.64 2.71
CA ALA A 105 0.24 17.65 1.66
C ALA A 105 1.61 17.81 1.01
N VAL A 106 2.34 16.70 0.86
CA VAL A 106 3.57 16.61 0.06
C VAL A 106 3.32 15.67 -1.10
N LEU A 107 3.51 16.19 -2.32
CA LEU A 107 3.25 15.46 -3.55
C LEU A 107 4.55 15.37 -4.37
N VAL A 108 5.00 14.16 -4.61
CA VAL A 108 6.20 13.85 -5.39
C VAL A 108 5.78 13.32 -6.75
N GLY A 109 6.21 13.99 -7.83
CA GLY A 109 5.97 13.57 -9.22
C GLY A 109 7.28 13.48 -9.99
N ASN A 110 7.58 12.30 -10.50
CA ASN A 110 8.82 11.98 -11.20
C ASN A 110 8.57 11.62 -12.66
N ASN A 111 8.99 12.49 -13.60
CA ASN A 111 8.91 12.24 -15.03
C ASN A 111 10.29 11.93 -15.65
N SER A 112 11.34 12.68 -15.22
CA SER A 112 12.63 12.76 -15.91
C SER A 112 13.63 11.76 -15.36
N TYR A 113 13.49 10.50 -15.76
CA TYR A 113 14.42 9.44 -15.36
C TYR A 113 15.64 9.39 -16.29
N ALA A 114 16.80 9.04 -15.74
CA ALA A 114 18.00 8.78 -16.52
C ALA A 114 17.95 7.38 -17.17
N ALA A 115 18.44 7.28 -18.42
CA ALA A 115 18.56 5.98 -19.08
C ALA A 115 19.36 5.00 -18.23
N PRO A 116 18.96 3.71 -18.19
CA PRO A 116 17.96 3.03 -19.00
C PRO A 116 16.54 3.04 -18.44
N ILE A 117 16.23 3.79 -17.39
CA ILE A 117 14.88 3.90 -16.87
C ILE A 117 14.11 4.83 -17.82
N PRO A 118 12.99 4.40 -18.43
CA PRO A 118 12.24 5.25 -19.35
C PRO A 118 11.60 6.43 -18.60
N PRO A 119 11.49 7.61 -19.23
CA PRO A 119 10.74 8.72 -18.67
C PRO A 119 9.24 8.38 -18.59
N LEU A 120 8.52 9.10 -17.73
CA LEU A 120 7.07 9.08 -17.64
C LEU A 120 6.51 10.45 -18.09
N GLU A 121 5.22 10.48 -18.46
CA GLU A 121 4.60 11.70 -19.00
C GLU A 121 3.68 12.38 -18.00
N THR A 122 2.94 11.61 -17.18
CA THR A 122 1.82 12.12 -16.38
C THR A 122 2.16 12.55 -14.94
N PRO A 123 3.14 11.99 -14.21
CA PRO A 123 3.30 12.20 -12.76
C PRO A 123 3.32 13.66 -12.32
N ILE A 124 4.02 14.55 -13.05
CA ILE A 124 4.10 15.99 -12.68
C ILE A 124 2.77 16.69 -12.91
N ALA A 125 2.03 16.34 -13.96
CA ALA A 125 0.69 16.86 -14.22
C ALA A 125 -0.28 16.39 -13.13
N ASP A 126 -0.21 15.11 -12.75
CA ASP A 126 -1.03 14.49 -11.73
C ASP A 126 -0.88 15.16 -10.37
N VAL A 127 0.36 15.29 -9.88
CA VAL A 127 0.61 15.92 -8.58
C VAL A 127 0.23 17.41 -8.60
N SER A 128 0.36 18.09 -9.72
CA SER A 128 0.00 19.51 -9.84
C SER A 128 -1.51 19.70 -9.75
N GLN A 129 -2.29 18.88 -10.46
CA GLN A 129 -3.75 18.96 -10.43
C GLN A 129 -4.34 18.48 -9.11
N ILE A 130 -3.80 17.39 -8.54
CA ILE A 130 -4.23 16.91 -7.21
C ILE A 130 -3.94 17.96 -6.15
N ALA A 131 -2.75 18.59 -6.17
CA ALA A 131 -2.42 19.68 -5.25
C ALA A 131 -3.42 20.84 -5.35
N ALA A 132 -3.78 21.25 -6.58
CA ALA A 132 -4.77 22.31 -6.80
C ALA A 132 -6.15 21.97 -6.20
N VAL A 133 -6.60 20.72 -6.36
CA VAL A 133 -7.87 20.27 -5.77
C VAL A 133 -7.78 20.20 -4.24
N LEU A 134 -6.68 19.69 -3.69
CA LEU A 134 -6.47 19.62 -2.23
C LEU A 134 -6.44 21.02 -1.61
N GLN A 135 -5.78 21.98 -2.26
CA GLN A 135 -5.74 23.39 -1.81
C GLN A 135 -7.13 24.03 -1.86
N SER A 136 -7.76 24.00 -3.03
CA SER A 136 -8.98 24.80 -3.28
C SER A 136 -10.20 24.23 -2.56
N ARG A 137 -10.32 22.91 -2.43
CA ARG A 137 -11.51 22.29 -1.83
C ARG A 137 -11.33 21.93 -0.37
N PHE A 138 -10.15 21.43 0.00
CA PHE A 138 -9.93 20.85 1.32
C PHE A 138 -8.99 21.68 2.22
N GLY A 139 -8.48 22.79 1.70
CA GLY A 139 -7.64 23.72 2.48
C GLY A 139 -6.28 23.14 2.87
N PHE A 140 -5.72 22.24 2.05
CA PHE A 140 -4.37 21.72 2.28
C PHE A 140 -3.30 22.76 1.93
N GLU A 141 -2.30 22.88 2.78
CA GLU A 141 -1.01 23.49 2.46
C GLU A 141 -0.21 22.46 1.66
N THR A 142 -0.01 22.69 0.37
CA THR A 142 0.61 21.71 -0.54
C THR A 142 2.04 22.06 -0.86
N ARG A 143 2.91 21.05 -0.95
CA ARG A 143 4.28 21.14 -1.44
C ARG A 143 4.47 20.11 -2.54
N ILE A 144 4.87 20.60 -3.73
CA ILE A 144 5.13 19.74 -4.87
C ILE A 144 6.63 19.58 -5.03
N VAL A 145 7.08 18.33 -5.12
CA VAL A 145 8.47 17.93 -5.32
C VAL A 145 8.54 17.25 -6.69
N LYS A 146 9.18 17.90 -7.64
CA LYS A 146 9.27 17.43 -9.03
C LYS A 146 10.64 16.84 -9.31
N ASP A 147 10.67 15.74 -10.07
CA ASP A 147 11.88 15.07 -10.55
C ASP A 147 12.94 14.93 -9.46
N ALA A 148 12.55 14.26 -8.39
CA ALA A 148 13.34 14.18 -7.18
C ALA A 148 14.13 12.87 -7.08
N GLY A 149 15.41 12.99 -6.76
CA GLY A 149 16.25 11.91 -6.30
C GLY A 149 15.89 11.48 -4.87
N LYS A 150 16.46 10.33 -4.45
CA LYS A 150 16.21 9.72 -3.15
C LYS A 150 16.37 10.69 -1.98
N ALA A 151 17.50 11.41 -1.95
CA ALA A 151 17.80 12.33 -0.84
C ALA A 151 16.73 13.41 -0.69
N LYS A 152 16.29 14.00 -1.79
CA LYS A 152 15.28 15.06 -1.80
C LYS A 152 13.89 14.56 -1.38
N ILE A 153 13.51 13.32 -1.78
CA ILE A 153 12.26 12.71 -1.34
C ILE A 153 12.29 12.48 0.18
N ILE A 154 13.36 11.87 0.69
CA ILE A 154 13.51 11.61 2.12
C ILE A 154 13.53 12.90 2.93
N GLU A 155 14.22 13.94 2.45
CA GLU A 155 14.24 15.26 3.08
C GLU A 155 12.84 15.85 3.19
N ALA A 156 12.05 15.84 2.10
CA ALA A 156 10.69 16.37 2.09
C ALA A 156 9.77 15.65 3.09
N LEU A 157 9.90 14.33 3.21
CA LEU A 157 9.13 13.53 4.17
C LEU A 157 9.58 13.79 5.62
N ASN A 158 10.89 13.92 5.87
CA ASN A 158 11.43 14.27 7.19
C ASN A 158 11.02 15.68 7.64
N GLN A 159 10.94 16.64 6.71
CA GLN A 159 10.43 17.97 7.01
C GLN A 159 8.99 17.93 7.51
N VAL A 160 8.13 17.14 6.86
CA VAL A 160 6.75 16.94 7.34
C VAL A 160 6.73 16.28 8.70
N ALA A 161 7.57 15.26 8.94
CA ALA A 161 7.65 14.61 10.24
C ALA A 161 8.07 15.57 11.35
N ALA A 162 8.97 16.51 11.06
CA ALA A 162 9.45 17.50 12.02
C ALA A 162 8.42 18.61 12.35
N GLU A 163 7.56 18.99 11.37
CA GLU A 163 6.61 20.09 11.56
C GLU A 163 5.19 19.68 11.93
N ALA A 164 4.79 18.44 11.58
CA ALA A 164 3.45 17.94 11.83
C ALA A 164 3.21 17.73 13.33
N ARG A 165 1.96 17.94 13.75
CA ARG A 165 1.48 17.71 15.11
C ARG A 165 0.39 16.65 15.15
N PRO A 166 0.09 16.07 16.32
CA PRO A 166 -0.94 15.03 16.43
C PRO A 166 -2.33 15.43 15.94
N ASP A 167 -2.68 16.72 15.98
CA ASP A 167 -3.95 17.27 15.53
C ASP A 167 -3.95 17.77 14.08
N ASP A 168 -2.87 17.50 13.32
CA ASP A 168 -2.81 17.77 11.90
C ASP A 168 -3.33 16.57 11.08
N SER A 169 -3.74 16.87 9.84
CA SER A 169 -4.02 15.90 8.79
C SER A 169 -2.93 15.99 7.73
N VAL A 170 -2.30 14.85 7.41
CA VAL A 170 -1.18 14.80 6.47
C VAL A 170 -1.52 13.86 5.32
N LEU A 171 -1.35 14.33 4.08
CA LEU A 171 -1.44 13.55 2.87
C LEU A 171 -0.10 13.54 2.16
N LEU A 172 0.43 12.36 1.90
CA LEU A 172 1.60 12.15 1.07
C LEU A 172 1.16 11.56 -0.26
N PHE A 173 1.71 12.03 -1.35
CA PHE A 173 1.43 11.49 -2.68
C PHE A 173 2.74 11.22 -3.41
N TYR A 174 2.85 10.05 -4.02
CA TYR A 174 3.96 9.69 -4.89
C TYR A 174 3.42 9.21 -6.23
N ALA A 175 3.89 9.81 -7.32
CA ALA A 175 3.69 9.34 -8.69
C ALA A 175 5.04 9.16 -9.36
N GLY A 176 5.28 7.96 -9.88
CA GLY A 176 6.54 7.60 -10.51
C GLY A 176 6.73 6.09 -10.62
N HIS A 177 7.89 5.67 -11.08
CA HIS A 177 8.19 4.26 -11.17
C HIS A 177 8.21 3.56 -9.81
N GLY A 178 7.68 2.35 -9.80
CA GLY A 178 7.79 1.39 -8.69
C GLY A 178 8.36 0.07 -9.17
N TYR A 179 8.95 -0.69 -8.27
CA TYR A 179 9.57 -1.97 -8.53
C TYR A 179 9.31 -2.97 -7.42
N LEU A 180 9.12 -4.25 -7.77
CA LEU A 180 9.02 -5.34 -6.82
C LEU A 180 10.22 -6.28 -6.98
N LEU A 181 11.02 -6.42 -5.93
CA LEU A 181 12.01 -7.50 -5.84
C LEU A 181 11.30 -8.76 -5.36
N ASP A 182 11.06 -9.70 -6.29
CA ASP A 182 10.31 -10.92 -6.03
C ASP A 182 10.94 -11.82 -4.98
N ASP A 183 12.27 -11.96 -5.03
CA ASP A 183 13.02 -12.87 -4.15
C ASP A 183 12.81 -12.56 -2.66
N VAL A 184 12.61 -11.27 -2.35
CA VAL A 184 12.37 -10.79 -0.98
C VAL A 184 10.97 -10.22 -0.79
N ASN A 185 10.12 -10.26 -1.83
CA ASN A 185 8.77 -9.69 -1.86
C ASN A 185 8.72 -8.24 -1.34
N MET A 186 9.70 -7.43 -1.74
CA MET A 186 9.86 -6.05 -1.30
C MET A 186 9.58 -5.08 -2.45
N GLY A 187 8.63 -4.18 -2.25
CA GLY A 187 8.35 -3.08 -3.15
C GLY A 187 9.27 -1.88 -2.90
N TYR A 188 9.50 -1.10 -3.94
CA TYR A 188 10.33 0.10 -3.91
C TYR A 188 9.73 1.22 -4.75
N TRP A 189 9.89 2.45 -4.31
CA TRP A 189 9.83 3.62 -5.19
C TRP A 189 11.18 3.82 -5.85
N ILE A 190 11.15 4.20 -7.11
CA ILE A 190 12.34 4.45 -7.93
C ILE A 190 12.50 5.96 -8.12
N PRO A 191 13.43 6.62 -7.41
CA PRO A 191 13.73 8.03 -7.62
C PRO A 191 14.38 8.29 -8.98
N VAL A 192 14.43 9.55 -9.44
CA VAL A 192 14.98 9.87 -10.77
C VAL A 192 16.51 9.63 -10.87
N ASP A 193 17.22 9.65 -9.75
CA ASP A 193 18.66 9.37 -9.65
C ASP A 193 18.99 7.89 -9.38
N ALA A 194 17.97 7.01 -9.46
CA ALA A 194 18.14 5.61 -9.18
C ALA A 194 19.01 4.90 -10.23
N SER A 195 19.89 4.03 -9.77
CA SER A 195 20.62 3.12 -10.64
C SER A 195 19.86 1.79 -10.78
N VAL A 196 19.87 1.23 -11.99
CA VAL A 196 19.34 -0.12 -12.26
C VAL A 196 20.33 -1.23 -11.85
N LYS A 197 21.56 -0.86 -11.51
CA LYS A 197 22.61 -1.83 -11.12
C LYS A 197 22.53 -2.22 -9.64
N THR A 198 21.91 -1.40 -8.83
CA THR A 198 21.81 -1.60 -7.38
C THR A 198 20.56 -0.94 -6.80
N ALA A 199 19.92 -1.59 -5.84
CA ALA A 199 18.76 -1.04 -5.14
C ALA A 199 19.13 0.02 -4.06
N GLN A 200 20.42 0.35 -3.89
CA GLN A 200 20.84 1.32 -2.88
C GLN A 200 20.22 2.71 -3.04
N GLY A 201 20.00 3.13 -4.30
CA GLY A 201 19.34 4.40 -4.65
C GLY A 201 17.81 4.35 -4.59
N TRP A 202 17.19 3.21 -4.30
CA TRP A 202 15.75 3.02 -4.25
C TRP A 202 15.21 3.26 -2.83
N ILE A 203 13.91 3.50 -2.69
CA ILE A 203 13.25 3.68 -1.40
C ILE A 203 12.35 2.47 -1.16
N SER A 204 12.69 1.63 -0.18
CA SER A 204 11.94 0.41 0.11
C SER A 204 10.62 0.71 0.82
N ASN A 205 9.63 -0.17 0.67
CA ASN A 205 8.37 -0.08 1.42
C ASN A 205 8.60 -0.13 2.94
N SER A 206 9.66 -0.82 3.39
CA SER A 206 10.06 -0.81 4.80
C SER A 206 10.55 0.57 5.26
N ASP A 207 11.32 1.28 4.41
CA ASP A 207 11.74 2.65 4.72
C ASP A 207 10.55 3.61 4.69
N ILE A 208 9.63 3.45 3.74
CA ILE A 208 8.38 4.21 3.67
C ILE A 208 7.58 4.02 4.96
N SER A 209 7.38 2.78 5.43
CA SER A 209 6.66 2.51 6.68
C SER A 209 7.30 3.18 7.89
N LYS A 210 8.64 3.21 7.97
CA LYS A 210 9.38 3.92 9.04
C LYS A 210 9.18 5.44 8.95
N LEU A 211 9.22 6.01 7.75
CA LEU A 211 8.94 7.43 7.53
C LEU A 211 7.52 7.80 7.93
N LEU A 212 6.53 6.96 7.57
CA LEU A 212 5.15 7.15 8.02
C LEU A 212 5.02 7.08 9.54
N ALA A 213 5.71 6.15 10.19
CA ALA A 213 5.72 6.02 11.65
C ALA A 213 6.29 7.25 12.36
N ALA A 214 7.25 7.94 11.75
CA ALA A 214 7.87 9.16 12.28
C ALA A 214 6.94 10.39 12.24
N ILE A 215 5.90 10.40 11.40
CA ILE A 215 4.95 11.51 11.29
C ILE A 215 3.93 11.42 12.45
N PRO A 216 3.85 12.39 13.37
CA PRO A 216 3.00 12.27 14.56
C PRO A 216 1.51 12.52 14.30
N ALA A 217 1.13 13.00 13.11
CA ALA A 217 -0.26 13.31 12.77
C ALA A 217 -1.19 12.11 12.94
N ARG A 218 -2.35 12.32 13.56
CA ARG A 218 -3.36 11.27 13.74
C ARG A 218 -4.02 10.88 12.42
N GLN A 219 -4.19 11.83 11.51
CA GLN A 219 -4.75 11.61 10.18
C GLN A 219 -3.61 11.61 9.17
N LEU A 220 -3.15 10.41 8.76
CA LEU A 220 -2.07 10.24 7.81
C LEU A 220 -2.52 9.31 6.68
N MET A 221 -2.42 9.79 5.45
CA MET A 221 -2.67 9.02 4.24
C MET A 221 -1.49 9.12 3.28
N LEU A 222 -1.03 7.99 2.80
CA LEU A 222 -0.16 7.88 1.64
C LEU A 222 -0.97 7.46 0.43
N VAL A 223 -0.86 8.20 -0.65
CA VAL A 223 -1.36 7.80 -1.98
C VAL A 223 -0.16 7.46 -2.85
N SER A 224 -0.10 6.26 -3.40
CA SER A 224 1.01 5.82 -4.25
C SER A 224 0.51 5.40 -5.62
N ASP A 225 0.80 6.21 -6.61
CA ASP A 225 0.56 5.91 -8.02
C ASP A 225 1.85 5.41 -8.66
N SER A 226 2.12 4.15 -8.42
CA SER A 226 3.30 3.45 -8.91
C SER A 226 3.03 1.96 -9.03
N CYS A 227 3.75 1.28 -9.94
CA CYS A 227 3.71 -0.17 -10.05
C CYS A 227 4.05 -0.82 -8.70
N TYR A 228 3.37 -1.93 -8.36
CA TYR A 228 3.64 -2.74 -7.17
C TYR A 228 3.47 -2.00 -5.83
N SER A 229 2.72 -0.91 -5.81
CA SER A 229 2.42 -0.17 -4.58
C SER A 229 1.47 -0.92 -3.63
N GLY A 230 0.77 -1.93 -4.11
CA GLY A 230 -0.13 -2.78 -3.32
C GLY A 230 0.56 -3.52 -2.18
N SER A 231 1.89 -3.73 -2.25
CA SER A 231 2.65 -4.30 -1.14
C SER A 231 2.65 -3.43 0.13
N LEU A 232 2.44 -2.11 0.01
CA LEU A 232 2.26 -1.21 1.15
C LEU A 232 0.91 -1.42 1.88
N THR A 233 -0.08 -2.02 1.22
CA THR A 233 -1.43 -2.25 1.79
C THR A 233 -1.61 -3.63 2.39
N LYS A 234 -0.55 -4.46 2.43
CA LYS A 234 -0.64 -5.89 2.80
C LYS A 234 -0.80 -6.13 4.30
N GLU A 235 -0.40 -5.20 5.17
CA GLU A 235 -0.48 -5.40 6.61
C GLU A 235 -1.93 -5.57 7.07
N GLN A 236 -2.83 -4.72 6.63
CA GLN A 236 -4.26 -4.87 6.90
C GLN A 236 -5.07 -4.24 5.76
N LYS A 237 -5.78 -5.06 4.98
CA LYS A 237 -6.69 -4.56 3.95
C LYS A 237 -7.95 -3.97 4.58
N VAL A 238 -8.29 -2.75 4.19
CA VAL A 238 -9.56 -2.13 4.53
C VAL A 238 -10.56 -2.47 3.42
N THR A 239 -11.54 -3.31 3.73
CA THR A 239 -12.55 -3.77 2.76
C THR A 239 -13.84 -2.95 2.77
N ARG A 240 -14.11 -2.29 3.88
CA ARG A 240 -15.26 -1.37 4.07
C ARG A 240 -14.85 -0.25 5.00
N GLY A 241 -15.33 0.98 4.71
CA GLY A 241 -15.36 2.04 5.71
C GLY A 241 -16.28 1.62 6.85
N GLY A 242 -15.84 1.77 8.09
CA GLY A 242 -16.70 1.56 9.24
C GLY A 242 -17.81 2.61 9.26
N GLU A 243 -18.95 2.29 9.86
CA GLU A 243 -20.04 3.24 10.13
C GLU A 243 -19.72 4.20 11.29
N LEU A 244 -18.42 4.48 11.51
CA LEU A 244 -17.98 5.34 12.60
C LEU A 244 -18.31 6.80 12.29
N LYS A 245 -18.74 7.52 13.32
CA LYS A 245 -18.93 8.95 13.22
C LYS A 245 -17.59 9.66 12.99
N PRO A 246 -17.57 10.79 12.27
CA PRO A 246 -16.34 11.54 11.99
C PRO A 246 -15.52 11.84 13.25
N GLU A 247 -16.18 12.15 14.34
CA GLU A 247 -15.55 12.45 15.63
C GLU A 247 -14.82 11.24 16.21
N GLU A 248 -15.33 10.04 15.99
CA GLU A 248 -14.69 8.79 16.43
C GLU A 248 -13.46 8.46 15.57
N ILE A 249 -13.57 8.70 14.26
CA ILE A 249 -12.44 8.56 13.32
C ILE A 249 -11.31 9.52 13.70
N LEU A 250 -11.62 10.80 13.95
CA LEU A 250 -10.63 11.81 14.31
C LEU A 250 -9.92 11.55 15.66
N ARG A 251 -10.51 10.76 16.54
CA ARG A 251 -9.87 10.35 17.82
C ARG A 251 -8.83 9.24 17.63
N ARG A 252 -8.86 8.53 16.52
CA ARG A 252 -8.00 7.39 16.24
C ARG A 252 -6.83 7.80 15.37
N ARG A 253 -5.68 7.18 15.59
CA ARG A 253 -4.57 7.32 14.65
C ARG A 253 -4.86 6.52 13.41
N SER A 254 -4.93 7.16 12.27
CA SER A 254 -5.04 6.53 10.97
C SER A 254 -3.72 6.65 10.23
N VAL A 255 -3.15 5.54 9.80
CA VAL A 255 -2.05 5.49 8.85
C VAL A 255 -2.48 4.57 7.72
N LEU A 256 -2.86 5.16 6.61
CA LEU A 256 -3.52 4.47 5.51
C LEU A 256 -2.76 4.67 4.21
N VAL A 257 -2.85 3.68 3.34
CA VAL A 257 -2.30 3.72 1.99
C VAL A 257 -3.40 3.48 0.97
N LEU A 258 -3.51 4.37 0.00
CA LEU A 258 -4.26 4.19 -1.23
C LEU A 258 -3.26 3.96 -2.36
N SER A 259 -3.23 2.76 -2.92
CA SER A 259 -2.37 2.44 -4.05
C SER A 259 -3.15 2.35 -5.35
N SER A 260 -2.50 2.73 -6.46
CA SER A 260 -3.12 2.71 -7.80
C SER A 260 -3.37 1.29 -8.32
N GLY A 261 -2.61 0.31 -7.86
CA GLY A 261 -2.75 -1.11 -8.20
C GLY A 261 -2.40 -2.01 -7.03
N ALA A 262 -2.52 -3.32 -7.22
CA ALA A 262 -2.02 -4.34 -6.31
C ALA A 262 -0.53 -4.63 -6.61
N ASP A 263 -0.23 -5.83 -7.07
CA ASP A 263 1.11 -6.24 -7.49
C ASP A 263 1.22 -6.28 -9.04
N GLU A 264 0.34 -5.58 -9.75
CA GLU A 264 0.34 -5.45 -11.21
C GLU A 264 0.98 -4.14 -11.68
N PRO A 265 1.44 -4.10 -12.94
CA PRO A 265 1.82 -2.85 -13.59
C PRO A 265 0.64 -1.88 -13.64
N VAL A 266 0.90 -0.61 -13.43
CA VAL A 266 -0.08 0.46 -13.59
C VAL A 266 0.16 1.19 -14.91
N SER A 267 -0.90 1.75 -15.51
CA SER A 267 -0.80 2.47 -16.77
C SER A 267 -0.38 3.92 -16.54
N ASP A 268 0.61 4.36 -17.30
CA ASP A 268 0.94 5.78 -17.46
C ASP A 268 0.07 6.42 -18.57
N GLU A 269 -0.57 5.59 -19.40
CA GLU A 269 -1.58 6.07 -20.34
C GLU A 269 -2.86 6.43 -19.57
N GLY A 270 -3.43 7.57 -19.89
CA GLY A 270 -4.55 8.07 -19.12
C GLY A 270 -5.46 9.00 -19.93
N LYS A 271 -6.22 9.83 -19.23
CA LYS A 271 -7.13 10.81 -19.80
C LYS A 271 -6.65 12.22 -19.52
N GLU A 272 -6.74 13.07 -20.54
CA GLU A 272 -6.45 14.51 -20.42
C GLU A 272 -5.07 14.81 -19.83
N GLY A 273 -4.07 13.97 -20.12
CA GLY A 273 -2.70 14.12 -19.65
C GLY A 273 -2.45 13.64 -18.22
N HIS A 274 -3.36 12.83 -17.67
CA HIS A 274 -3.27 12.22 -16.35
C HIS A 274 -3.25 10.68 -16.44
N SER A 275 -2.66 10.00 -15.48
CA SER A 275 -2.82 8.55 -15.33
C SER A 275 -4.30 8.20 -15.10
N ILE A 276 -4.71 6.97 -15.43
CA ILE A 276 -6.10 6.50 -15.19
C ILE A 276 -6.45 6.63 -13.70
N PHE A 277 -5.51 6.30 -12.82
CA PHE A 277 -5.72 6.41 -11.37
C PHE A 277 -5.84 7.87 -10.93
N ALA A 278 -4.88 8.72 -11.30
CA ALA A 278 -4.89 10.14 -10.92
C ALA A 278 -6.13 10.85 -11.47
N TRP A 279 -6.53 10.58 -12.72
CA TRP A 279 -7.77 11.10 -13.30
C TRP A 279 -9.00 10.77 -12.45
N ASN A 280 -9.17 9.50 -12.10
CA ASN A 280 -10.30 9.07 -11.29
C ASN A 280 -10.24 9.63 -9.86
N LEU A 281 -9.05 9.76 -9.28
CA LEU A 281 -8.86 10.40 -7.97
C LEU A 281 -9.24 11.89 -8.03
N ILE A 282 -8.77 12.63 -9.02
CA ILE A 282 -9.10 14.06 -9.24
C ILE A 282 -10.61 14.22 -9.35
N LYS A 283 -11.27 13.44 -10.21
CA LYS A 283 -12.72 13.47 -10.38
C LYS A 283 -13.47 13.15 -9.08
N THR A 284 -13.02 12.14 -8.36
CA THR A 284 -13.63 11.75 -7.09
C THR A 284 -13.50 12.89 -6.08
N LEU A 285 -12.30 13.46 -5.90
CA LEU A 285 -12.08 14.57 -4.96
C LEU A 285 -12.88 15.83 -5.35
N GLN A 286 -12.99 16.13 -6.65
CA GLN A 286 -13.80 17.27 -7.14
C GLN A 286 -15.29 17.10 -6.85
N ASN A 287 -15.81 15.88 -6.86
CA ASN A 287 -17.22 15.57 -6.65
C ASN A 287 -17.55 15.11 -5.21
N THR A 288 -16.56 15.02 -4.34
CA THR A 288 -16.74 14.67 -2.93
C THR A 288 -17.57 15.76 -2.23
N GLY A 289 -18.53 15.34 -1.40
CA GLY A 289 -19.33 16.25 -0.58
C GLY A 289 -18.51 16.95 0.51
N SER A 290 -19.17 17.55 1.47
CA SER A 290 -18.52 18.30 2.57
C SER A 290 -17.59 17.44 3.42
N LEU A 291 -17.85 16.13 3.48
CA LEU A 291 -17.09 15.16 4.26
C LEU A 291 -17.13 13.80 3.57
N ALA A 292 -15.96 13.14 3.43
CA ALA A 292 -15.89 11.75 2.97
C ALA A 292 -14.75 11.00 3.67
N PRO A 293 -15.01 9.79 4.21
CA PRO A 293 -13.97 8.87 4.63
C PRO A 293 -13.09 8.41 3.47
N GLY A 294 -11.81 8.13 3.74
CA GLY A 294 -10.86 7.64 2.74
C GLY A 294 -11.31 6.34 2.07
N ALA A 295 -11.93 5.45 2.82
CA ALA A 295 -12.51 4.23 2.27
C ALA A 295 -13.62 4.49 1.22
N GLN A 296 -14.42 5.56 1.39
CA GLN A 296 -15.42 5.97 0.39
C GLN A 296 -14.74 6.54 -0.86
N VAL A 297 -13.71 7.39 -0.67
CA VAL A 297 -12.92 7.93 -1.78
C VAL A 297 -12.28 6.78 -2.57
N TRP A 298 -11.62 5.84 -1.87
CA TRP A 298 -11.06 4.65 -2.51
C TRP A 298 -12.09 3.86 -3.32
N SER A 299 -13.26 3.59 -2.75
CA SER A 299 -14.32 2.83 -3.41
C SER A 299 -14.75 3.49 -4.74
N SER A 300 -14.88 4.82 -4.74
CA SER A 300 -15.23 5.60 -5.94
C SER A 300 -14.10 5.57 -6.97
N VAL A 301 -12.86 5.78 -6.55
CA VAL A 301 -11.67 5.71 -7.43
C VAL A 301 -11.55 4.32 -8.03
N ARG A 302 -11.64 3.27 -7.22
CA ARG A 302 -11.58 1.88 -7.69
C ARG A 302 -12.65 1.58 -8.71
N SER A 303 -13.89 2.00 -8.45
CA SER A 303 -15.00 1.80 -9.40
C SER A 303 -14.77 2.51 -10.73
N GLY A 304 -14.18 3.70 -10.74
CA GLY A 304 -13.82 4.42 -11.95
C GLY A 304 -12.68 3.73 -12.72
N VAL A 305 -11.58 3.43 -12.03
CA VAL A 305 -10.40 2.80 -12.64
C VAL A 305 -10.72 1.44 -13.25
N THR A 306 -11.41 0.55 -12.51
CA THR A 306 -11.70 -0.82 -12.99
C THR A 306 -12.65 -0.88 -14.19
N LYS A 307 -13.40 0.19 -14.48
CA LYS A 307 -14.23 0.29 -15.69
C LYS A 307 -13.40 0.61 -16.94
N GLU A 308 -12.26 1.25 -16.75
CA GLU A 308 -11.45 1.76 -17.86
C GLU A 308 -10.21 0.91 -18.12
N TYR A 309 -9.66 0.29 -17.07
CA TYR A 309 -8.42 -0.47 -17.15
C TYR A 309 -8.41 -1.66 -16.16
N PRO A 310 -7.74 -2.78 -16.47
CA PRO A 310 -7.64 -3.95 -15.58
C PRO A 310 -6.68 -3.71 -14.40
N GLN A 311 -6.80 -2.57 -13.76
CA GLN A 311 -6.02 -2.12 -12.61
C GLN A 311 -6.94 -2.06 -11.39
N GLN A 312 -6.46 -2.50 -10.24
CA GLN A 312 -7.28 -2.62 -9.04
C GLN A 312 -6.69 -1.81 -7.88
N PRO A 313 -7.07 -0.54 -7.73
CA PRO A 313 -6.67 0.25 -6.58
C PRO A 313 -6.94 -0.44 -5.26
N GLN A 314 -5.95 -0.44 -4.36
CA GLN A 314 -6.03 -1.05 -3.04
C GLN A 314 -6.09 0.02 -1.95
N TYR A 315 -6.71 -0.32 -0.82
CA TYR A 315 -6.74 0.50 0.37
C TYR A 315 -6.38 -0.35 1.59
N GLY A 316 -5.42 0.10 2.36
CA GLY A 316 -4.94 -0.68 3.50
C GLY A 316 -4.34 0.19 4.59
N ALA A 317 -4.27 -0.38 5.78
CA ALA A 317 -3.69 0.22 6.95
C ALA A 317 -2.26 -0.25 7.17
N VAL A 318 -1.38 0.67 7.59
CA VAL A 318 0.01 0.38 7.97
C VAL A 318 0.07 0.29 9.49
N VAL A 319 -0.16 -0.92 10.00
CA VAL A 319 -0.22 -1.19 11.45
C VAL A 319 1.15 -0.95 12.09
N SER A 320 2.23 -1.34 11.40
CA SER A 320 3.61 -1.10 11.84
C SER A 320 3.96 0.38 11.99
N ALA A 321 3.23 1.29 11.31
CA ALA A 321 3.36 2.72 11.46
C ALA A 321 2.39 3.32 12.51
N GLY A 322 1.70 2.49 13.30
CA GLY A 322 0.85 2.90 14.40
C GLY A 322 -0.61 3.16 14.03
N HIS A 323 -1.11 2.57 12.96
CA HIS A 323 -2.56 2.62 12.67
C HIS A 323 -3.37 1.98 13.80
N SER A 324 -4.45 2.64 14.19
CA SER A 324 -5.40 2.13 15.18
C SER A 324 -6.63 1.56 14.49
N GLU A 325 -7.10 0.40 14.96
CA GLU A 325 -8.30 -0.25 14.42
C GLU A 325 -9.49 0.69 14.33
N GLY A 326 -10.19 0.67 13.19
CA GLY A 326 -11.31 1.56 12.89
C GLY A 326 -10.92 3.01 12.61
N GLY A 327 -9.61 3.35 12.55
CA GLY A 327 -9.17 4.63 12.03
C GLY A 327 -9.44 4.74 10.53
N ASP A 328 -9.76 5.93 10.07
CA ASP A 328 -9.86 6.25 8.64
C ASP A 328 -9.32 7.67 8.42
N PHE A 329 -9.08 8.03 7.16
CA PHE A 329 -8.69 9.38 6.79
C PHE A 329 -9.95 10.17 6.38
N LEU A 330 -10.08 11.42 6.81
CA LEU A 330 -11.23 12.24 6.47
C LEU A 330 -10.86 13.37 5.49
N PHE A 331 -11.46 13.32 4.30
CA PHE A 331 -11.52 14.44 3.40
C PHE A 331 -12.69 15.34 3.82
N GLN A 332 -12.38 16.50 4.39
CA GLN A 332 -13.37 17.44 4.90
C GLN A 332 -13.13 18.83 4.30
N ILE A 333 -14.16 19.42 3.72
CA ILE A 333 -14.12 20.82 3.27
C ILE A 333 -14.13 21.71 4.51
N PRO A 334 -13.18 22.66 4.64
CA PRO A 334 -13.20 23.63 5.75
C PRO A 334 -14.53 24.41 5.77
N GLN A 335 -15.05 24.61 6.97
CA GLN A 335 -16.23 25.45 7.18
C GLN A 335 -15.87 26.93 7.18
#